data_39344c18ec0204e5a2fc1639de4b78bc
#
_entry.id   39344c18ec0204e5a2fc1639de4b78bc
#
_cell.length_a   1.000
_cell.length_b   1.000
_cell.length_c   1.000
_cell.angle_alpha   90.00
_cell.angle_beta   90.00
_cell.angle_gamma   90.00
#
_symmetry.space_group_name_H-M   'P 1'
#
loop_
_entity.id
_entity.type
_entity.pdbx_description
1 polymer ?
#
loop_
_entity_poly.entity_id
_entity_poly.type
_entity_poly.pdbx_seq_one_letter_code
_entity_poly.pdbx_strand_id
1 'polypeptide(L)'
;MKQLTVGPVIHKFPTVAEFAKEFNLGSDDLLVTMDVMHDTFFAGITNGAHVITVDKYGSREPTDEMIDALVADASKFKYSRIIAVGGGAVMDMSKIVAVAGGDGIDDVIDHLADHHRKVRLVLVPTTCGTGSEVTEIAAVNRTRLGCKAGIAGPEMFADDAVLIPELLTGLPVHVFATSSMDALVHSVESALSPNATPYTKMFSYKAIEMIVGGYQKVTEAGEAGSAERRAKRNELMDDFLIASDFAGIAFDTAGCAAVHALSYQLGGKYHVPHGESNYAMFTGVLRNYMEIKSDGEIATLNAFLANILGCDTDVVYDRLEELINKLLPKKALHEYGVTREDLLEFAERVMTTQERLMRNNFVPLDYDRVLKIFTELY
;
A
#
# COMPACT_ATOMS: atom_id res chain seq x y z
N MET A 1 -6.65 13.28 21.81
CA MET A 1 -6.54 12.15 20.86
C MET A 1 -6.57 12.71 19.44
N LYS A 2 -5.57 12.40 18.62
CA LYS A 2 -5.48 12.75 17.19
C LYS A 2 -6.68 12.12 16.47
N GLN A 3 -7.42 12.88 15.66
CA GLN A 3 -8.61 12.39 14.97
C GLN A 3 -8.33 12.05 13.51
N LEU A 4 -7.50 12.86 12.86
CA LEU A 4 -7.04 12.68 11.49
C LEU A 4 -5.82 13.57 11.26
N THR A 5 -4.90 13.11 10.44
CA THR A 5 -3.88 13.94 9.80
C THR A 5 -3.91 13.69 8.30
N VAL A 6 -3.84 14.74 7.53
CA VAL A 6 -3.52 14.72 6.10
C VAL A 6 -2.28 15.58 5.97
N GLY A 7 -1.12 14.97 5.80
CA GLY A 7 0.17 15.68 5.77
C GLY A 7 0.33 16.54 4.52
N PRO A 8 0.24 15.95 3.30
CA PRO A 8 0.49 16.65 2.06
C PRO A 8 -0.69 17.50 1.57
N VAL A 9 -0.39 18.45 0.70
CA VAL A 9 -1.39 19.01 -0.21
C VAL A 9 -1.63 18.01 -1.33
N ILE A 10 -2.88 17.66 -1.58
CA ILE A 10 -3.26 16.69 -2.61
C ILE A 10 -3.58 17.43 -3.90
N HIS A 11 -2.86 17.11 -4.96
CA HIS A 11 -3.04 17.65 -6.30
C HIS A 11 -3.50 16.56 -7.26
N LYS A 12 -4.21 16.96 -8.31
CA LYS A 12 -4.61 16.07 -9.38
C LYS A 12 -4.35 16.71 -10.74
N PHE A 13 -3.69 15.97 -11.61
CA PHE A 13 -3.45 16.39 -13.00
C PHE A 13 -3.90 15.28 -13.96
N PRO A 14 -4.52 15.63 -15.10
CA PRO A 14 -4.87 14.65 -16.12
C PRO A 14 -3.64 13.98 -16.74
N THR A 15 -2.53 14.75 -16.89
CA THR A 15 -1.31 14.30 -17.59
C THR A 15 -0.04 14.70 -16.86
N VAL A 16 1.02 13.95 -17.11
CA VAL A 16 2.38 14.26 -16.61
C VAL A 16 2.88 15.60 -17.18
N ALA A 17 2.52 15.94 -18.41
CA ALA A 17 2.92 17.21 -19.02
C ALA A 17 2.34 18.42 -18.30
N GLU A 18 1.07 18.36 -17.88
CA GLU A 18 0.44 19.42 -17.08
C GLU A 18 1.07 19.54 -15.70
N PHE A 19 1.33 18.41 -15.05
CA PHE A 19 2.05 18.36 -13.77
C PHE A 19 3.45 19.00 -13.89
N ALA A 20 4.27 18.55 -14.86
CA ALA A 20 5.63 19.07 -15.05
C ALA A 20 5.66 20.58 -15.31
N LYS A 21 4.67 21.10 -16.03
CA LYS A 21 4.52 22.53 -16.29
C LYS A 21 4.12 23.28 -15.01
N GLU A 22 3.11 22.83 -14.28
CA GLU A 22 2.61 23.50 -13.08
C GLU A 22 3.65 23.48 -11.94
N PHE A 23 4.32 22.36 -11.76
CA PHE A 23 5.39 22.21 -10.77
C PHE A 23 6.72 22.81 -11.23
N ASN A 24 6.81 23.32 -12.46
CA ASN A 24 8.03 23.88 -13.03
C ASN A 24 9.23 22.97 -12.84
N LEU A 25 9.11 21.72 -13.35
CA LEU A 25 10.14 20.69 -13.24
C LEU A 25 11.45 21.21 -13.88
N GLY A 26 12.60 21.09 -13.19
CA GLY A 26 13.85 21.67 -13.66
C GLY A 26 15.09 21.28 -12.86
N SER A 27 16.16 22.02 -13.04
CA SER A 27 17.52 21.72 -12.54
C SER A 27 17.66 21.61 -11.01
N ASP A 28 16.73 22.16 -10.25
CA ASP A 28 16.76 22.10 -8.79
C ASP A 28 16.02 20.87 -8.25
N ASP A 29 15.57 19.96 -9.13
CA ASP A 29 14.83 18.77 -8.80
C ASP A 29 15.70 17.52 -8.90
N LEU A 30 15.44 16.56 -7.99
CA LEU A 30 15.83 15.18 -8.09
C LEU A 30 14.59 14.33 -8.41
N LEU A 31 14.50 13.83 -9.64
CA LEU A 31 13.47 12.88 -10.06
C LEU A 31 13.94 11.45 -9.73
N VAL A 32 13.23 10.79 -8.81
CA VAL A 32 13.44 9.38 -8.47
C VAL A 32 12.30 8.57 -9.06
N THR A 33 12.62 7.63 -9.94
CA THR A 33 11.59 6.88 -10.68
C THR A 33 12.10 5.52 -11.15
N MET A 34 11.31 4.81 -11.94
CA MET A 34 11.70 3.58 -12.64
C MET A 34 12.05 3.88 -14.10
N ASP A 35 12.91 3.05 -14.71
CA ASP A 35 13.31 3.21 -16.12
C ASP A 35 12.08 3.32 -17.05
N VAL A 36 11.11 2.43 -16.89
CA VAL A 36 9.89 2.43 -17.70
C VAL A 36 9.06 3.72 -17.57
N MET A 37 8.98 4.29 -16.37
CA MET A 37 8.25 5.55 -16.15
C MET A 37 9.01 6.73 -16.72
N HIS A 38 10.36 6.78 -16.51
CA HIS A 38 11.19 7.80 -17.12
C HIS A 38 11.05 7.81 -18.63
N ASP A 39 11.28 6.67 -19.28
CA ASP A 39 11.32 6.58 -20.74
C ASP A 39 9.96 6.84 -21.39
N THR A 40 8.88 6.43 -20.72
CA THR A 40 7.52 6.60 -21.26
C THR A 40 6.98 8.01 -21.07
N PHE A 41 7.22 8.64 -19.92
CA PHE A 41 6.50 9.86 -19.53
C PHE A 41 7.41 11.07 -19.28
N PHE A 42 8.69 10.89 -18.93
CA PHE A 42 9.54 11.99 -18.48
C PHE A 42 10.72 12.31 -19.40
N ALA A 43 11.13 11.42 -20.30
CA ALA A 43 12.35 11.57 -21.11
C ALA A 43 12.45 12.92 -21.87
N GLY A 44 11.33 13.51 -22.24
CA GLY A 44 11.29 14.79 -22.98
C GLY A 44 10.98 16.02 -22.13
N ILE A 45 10.73 15.88 -20.82
CA ILE A 45 10.16 16.95 -19.98
C ILE A 45 10.88 17.15 -18.65
N THR A 46 12.02 16.54 -18.44
CA THR A 46 12.81 16.68 -17.20
C THR A 46 13.40 18.08 -17.01
N ASN A 47 13.55 18.85 -18.09
CA ASN A 47 14.03 20.26 -18.09
C ASN A 47 15.31 20.49 -17.28
N GLY A 48 16.22 19.49 -17.27
CA GLY A 48 17.49 19.54 -16.56
C GLY A 48 17.46 19.00 -15.13
N ALA A 49 16.36 18.42 -14.67
CA ALA A 49 16.30 17.71 -13.39
C ALA A 49 17.32 16.56 -13.36
N HIS A 50 17.88 16.33 -12.17
CA HIS A 50 18.70 15.14 -11.94
C HIS A 50 17.79 13.92 -11.89
N VAL A 51 18.16 12.84 -12.58
CA VAL A 51 17.32 11.62 -12.65
C VAL A 51 18.07 10.46 -12.03
N ILE A 52 17.41 9.75 -11.12
CA ILE A 52 17.86 8.47 -10.59
C ILE A 52 16.75 7.46 -10.85
N THR A 53 17.07 6.40 -11.61
CA THR A 53 16.18 5.26 -11.75
C THR A 53 16.55 4.19 -10.73
N VAL A 54 15.53 3.65 -10.03
CA VAL A 54 15.74 2.72 -8.91
C VAL A 54 16.00 1.28 -9.37
N ASP A 55 15.71 0.95 -10.64
CA ASP A 55 15.89 -0.38 -11.22
C ASP A 55 17.31 -0.91 -11.05
N LYS A 56 18.30 -0.03 -11.07
CA LYS A 56 19.71 -0.37 -10.85
C LYS A 56 20.03 -0.92 -9.45
N TYR A 57 19.17 -0.68 -8.47
CA TYR A 57 19.35 -1.21 -7.10
C TYR A 57 18.60 -2.54 -6.88
N GLY A 58 17.63 -2.85 -7.74
CA GLY A 58 16.81 -4.05 -7.70
C GLY A 58 15.34 -3.76 -7.93
N SER A 59 14.55 -4.81 -8.17
CA SER A 59 13.12 -4.73 -8.51
C SER A 59 12.22 -5.25 -7.38
N ARG A 60 12.70 -5.32 -6.14
CA ARG A 60 12.01 -5.88 -4.99
C ARG A 60 11.50 -4.80 -4.06
N GLU A 61 10.87 -5.21 -2.95
CA GLU A 61 10.58 -4.31 -1.83
C GLU A 61 11.86 -3.60 -1.35
N PRO A 62 11.78 -2.36 -0.86
CA PRO A 62 12.93 -1.58 -0.42
C PRO A 62 13.75 -2.36 0.62
N THR A 63 15.05 -2.50 0.38
CA THR A 63 16.00 -3.04 1.36
C THR A 63 16.87 -1.93 1.93
N ASP A 64 17.48 -2.20 3.10
CA ASP A 64 18.49 -1.32 3.69
C ASP A 64 19.62 -1.00 2.70
N GLU A 65 20.12 -1.99 1.96
CA GLU A 65 21.19 -1.78 0.96
C GLU A 65 20.73 -0.91 -0.21
N MET A 66 19.51 -1.11 -0.71
CA MET A 66 18.95 -0.29 -1.81
C MET A 66 18.81 1.17 -1.37
N ILE A 67 18.37 1.41 -0.14
CA ILE A 67 18.19 2.75 0.41
C ILE A 67 19.54 3.44 0.59
N ASP A 68 20.53 2.76 1.20
CA ASP A 68 21.87 3.31 1.38
C ASP A 68 22.51 3.67 0.02
N ALA A 69 22.34 2.83 -0.99
CA ALA A 69 22.81 3.11 -2.34
C ALA A 69 22.12 4.32 -2.99
N LEU A 70 20.80 4.44 -2.79
CA LEU A 70 20.04 5.60 -3.30
C LEU A 70 20.44 6.90 -2.58
N VAL A 71 20.63 6.87 -1.24
CA VAL A 71 21.14 8.02 -0.46
C VAL A 71 22.51 8.45 -0.97
N ALA A 72 23.41 7.48 -1.18
CA ALA A 72 24.76 7.77 -1.69
C ALA A 72 24.74 8.36 -3.11
N ASP A 73 23.83 7.90 -3.97
CA ASP A 73 23.70 8.46 -5.32
C ASP A 73 23.04 9.85 -5.30
N ALA A 74 22.01 10.05 -4.49
CA ALA A 74 21.33 11.34 -4.35
C ALA A 74 22.27 12.42 -3.81
N SER A 75 23.18 12.08 -2.89
CA SER A 75 24.15 13.01 -2.30
C SER A 75 25.18 13.59 -3.31
N LYS A 76 25.28 12.99 -4.50
CA LYS A 76 26.16 13.51 -5.58
C LYS A 76 25.57 14.74 -6.28
N PHE A 77 24.28 15.01 -6.08
CA PHE A 77 23.56 16.10 -6.72
C PHE A 77 23.19 17.19 -5.70
N LYS A 78 23.00 18.39 -6.21
CA LYS A 78 22.47 19.50 -5.42
C LYS A 78 21.04 19.77 -5.89
N TYR A 79 20.08 19.58 -5.01
CA TYR A 79 18.67 19.76 -5.29
C TYR A 79 17.95 20.36 -4.06
N SER A 80 16.83 20.98 -4.28
CA SER A 80 15.96 21.54 -3.23
C SER A 80 14.62 20.75 -3.11
N ARG A 81 14.33 19.90 -4.12
CA ARG A 81 13.09 19.14 -4.17
C ARG A 81 13.35 17.72 -4.71
N ILE A 82 12.72 16.74 -4.07
CA ILE A 82 12.63 15.36 -4.57
C ILE A 82 11.24 15.17 -5.16
N ILE A 83 11.17 14.65 -6.38
CA ILE A 83 9.94 14.21 -7.04
C ILE A 83 10.06 12.70 -7.24
N ALA A 84 9.31 11.93 -6.47
CA ALA A 84 9.31 10.47 -6.55
C ALA A 84 8.10 9.98 -7.33
N VAL A 85 8.34 9.35 -8.48
CA VAL A 85 7.30 8.83 -9.37
C VAL A 85 7.41 7.31 -9.42
N GLY A 86 6.49 6.61 -8.74
CA GLY A 86 6.55 5.15 -8.67
C GLY A 86 5.52 4.52 -7.76
N GLY A 87 5.61 3.22 -7.58
CA GLY A 87 4.84 2.50 -6.57
C GLY A 87 5.37 2.79 -5.16
N GLY A 88 4.76 2.14 -4.14
CA GLY A 88 5.13 2.32 -2.74
C GLY A 88 6.64 2.23 -2.48
N ALA A 89 7.32 1.28 -3.10
CA ALA A 89 8.77 1.10 -2.94
C ALA A 89 9.58 2.36 -3.30
N VAL A 90 9.28 3.00 -4.44
CA VAL A 90 9.95 4.23 -4.88
C VAL A 90 9.66 5.37 -3.93
N MET A 91 8.40 5.51 -3.53
CA MET A 91 7.96 6.57 -2.62
C MET A 91 8.57 6.39 -1.23
N ASP A 92 8.58 5.19 -0.67
CA ASP A 92 9.14 4.89 0.65
C ASP A 92 10.65 5.14 0.69
N MET A 93 11.40 4.68 -0.32
CA MET A 93 12.84 4.99 -0.43
C MET A 93 13.07 6.50 -0.50
N SER A 94 12.24 7.24 -1.26
CA SER A 94 12.39 8.68 -1.43
C SER A 94 12.05 9.47 -0.18
N LYS A 95 11.08 9.01 0.64
CA LYS A 95 10.83 9.57 1.99
C LYS A 95 12.08 9.49 2.85
N ILE A 96 12.72 8.33 2.87
CA ILE A 96 13.94 8.12 3.66
C ILE A 96 15.09 8.99 3.13
N VAL A 97 15.31 9.06 1.81
CA VAL A 97 16.31 9.95 1.22
C VAL A 97 16.09 11.42 1.61
N ALA A 98 14.82 11.85 1.65
CA ALA A 98 14.48 13.23 1.99
C ALA A 98 14.85 13.61 3.44
N VAL A 99 14.83 12.66 4.36
CA VAL A 99 15.19 12.87 5.77
C VAL A 99 16.63 12.48 6.09
N ALA A 100 17.23 11.56 5.37
CA ALA A 100 18.59 11.04 5.63
C ALA A 100 19.68 12.11 5.52
N GLY A 101 19.53 13.06 4.60
CA GLY A 101 20.51 14.14 4.44
C GLY A 101 21.95 13.68 4.10
N GLY A 102 22.12 12.40 3.73
CA GLY A 102 23.41 11.76 3.46
C GLY A 102 23.78 10.65 4.45
N ASP A 103 23.04 10.51 5.54
CA ASP A 103 23.24 9.45 6.54
C ASP A 103 22.62 8.12 6.08
N GLY A 104 23.11 7.00 6.59
CA GLY A 104 22.57 5.67 6.25
C GLY A 104 21.22 5.39 6.90
N ILE A 105 20.53 4.37 6.36
CA ILE A 105 19.19 3.98 6.84
C ILE A 105 19.17 3.60 8.33
N ASP A 106 20.22 2.97 8.83
CA ASP A 106 20.31 2.57 10.23
C ASP A 106 20.30 3.79 11.17
N ASP A 107 21.03 4.86 10.82
CA ASP A 107 21.02 6.11 11.56
C ASP A 107 19.64 6.78 11.51
N VAL A 108 19.00 6.81 10.34
CA VAL A 108 17.64 7.36 10.20
C VAL A 108 16.63 6.60 11.08
N ILE A 109 16.75 5.27 11.18
CA ILE A 109 15.85 4.48 12.02
C ILE A 109 16.07 4.76 13.50
N ASP A 110 17.34 4.79 13.92
CA ASP A 110 17.70 4.91 15.33
C ASP A 110 17.49 6.33 15.86
N HIS A 111 17.58 7.36 14.99
CA HIS A 111 17.54 8.76 15.37
C HIS A 111 16.51 9.59 14.58
N LEU A 112 15.43 8.97 14.10
CA LEU A 112 14.43 9.65 13.25
C LEU A 112 13.92 10.98 13.83
N ALA A 113 13.79 11.06 15.14
CA ALA A 113 13.34 12.29 15.82
C ALA A 113 14.34 13.47 15.69
N ASP A 114 15.60 13.19 15.42
CA ASP A 114 16.66 14.18 15.23
C ASP A 114 16.88 14.56 13.76
N HIS A 115 16.32 13.78 12.85
CA HIS A 115 16.35 14.04 11.42
C HIS A 115 15.23 15.01 11.03
N HIS A 116 15.62 16.11 10.41
CA HIS A 116 14.68 17.09 9.87
C HIS A 116 14.86 17.22 8.37
N ARG A 117 13.76 17.06 7.64
CA ARG A 117 13.75 17.17 6.19
C ARG A 117 14.13 18.59 5.74
N LYS A 118 15.11 18.68 4.84
CA LYS A 118 15.65 19.94 4.31
C LYS A 118 15.22 20.22 2.87
N VAL A 119 14.52 19.29 2.24
CA VAL A 119 14.09 19.35 0.85
C VAL A 119 12.59 19.15 0.75
N ARG A 120 11.94 19.80 -0.20
CA ARG A 120 10.53 19.55 -0.51
C ARG A 120 10.36 18.14 -1.08
N LEU A 121 9.35 17.42 -0.67
CA LEU A 121 9.06 16.06 -1.13
C LEU A 121 7.71 16.03 -1.86
N VAL A 122 7.73 15.60 -3.10
CA VAL A 122 6.56 15.40 -3.95
C VAL A 122 6.46 13.92 -4.29
N LEU A 123 5.35 13.29 -3.94
CA LEU A 123 5.11 11.87 -4.19
C LEU A 123 4.01 11.70 -5.24
N VAL A 124 4.30 10.87 -6.25
CA VAL A 124 3.44 10.65 -7.41
C VAL A 124 3.24 9.15 -7.59
N PRO A 125 2.13 8.56 -7.12
CA PRO A 125 1.89 7.13 -7.21
C PRO A 125 1.65 6.66 -8.65
N THR A 126 2.20 5.50 -9.00
CA THR A 126 1.95 4.79 -10.26
C THR A 126 1.21 3.47 -10.06
N THR A 127 0.76 3.22 -8.83
CA THR A 127 -0.09 2.09 -8.43
C THR A 127 -1.24 2.62 -7.58
N CYS A 128 -2.33 1.86 -7.50
CA CYS A 128 -3.53 2.24 -6.73
C CYS A 128 -3.68 1.35 -5.48
N GLY A 129 -2.70 1.40 -4.57
CA GLY A 129 -2.69 0.44 -3.45
C GLY A 129 -2.14 0.96 -2.14
N THR A 130 -0.92 1.42 -2.13
CA THR A 130 -0.17 1.63 -0.89
C THR A 130 -0.56 2.88 -0.12
N GLY A 131 -1.10 3.91 -0.80
CA GLY A 131 -1.38 5.21 -0.18
C GLY A 131 -0.13 5.88 0.41
N SER A 132 1.08 5.46 -0.01
CA SER A 132 2.32 5.98 0.55
C SER A 132 2.44 7.51 0.36
N GLU A 133 1.84 8.05 -0.69
CA GLU A 133 1.85 9.49 -0.99
C GLU A 133 1.22 10.36 0.11
N VAL A 134 0.32 9.78 0.93
CA VAL A 134 -0.41 10.51 1.97
C VAL A 134 -0.12 10.01 3.39
N THR A 135 0.87 9.13 3.58
CA THR A 135 1.21 8.56 4.88
C THR A 135 2.56 9.01 5.43
N GLU A 136 2.68 9.01 6.77
CA GLU A 136 3.94 9.25 7.49
C GLU A 136 4.80 7.98 7.63
N ILE A 137 4.53 6.92 6.86
CA ILE A 137 5.14 5.60 7.01
C ILE A 137 5.97 5.26 5.76
N ALA A 138 7.16 4.69 5.98
CA ALA A 138 7.95 4.02 4.96
C ALA A 138 8.24 2.59 5.39
N ALA A 139 8.02 1.61 4.49
CA ALA A 139 8.27 0.20 4.75
C ALA A 139 9.65 -0.20 4.20
N VAL A 140 10.43 -0.88 5.03
CA VAL A 140 11.79 -1.34 4.68
C VAL A 140 11.98 -2.79 5.08
N ASN A 141 12.52 -3.58 4.17
CA ASN A 141 13.02 -4.92 4.48
C ASN A 141 14.48 -4.79 4.98
N ARG A 142 14.67 -4.89 6.28
CA ARG A 142 16.01 -4.85 6.91
C ARG A 142 16.69 -6.20 6.75
N THR A 143 17.27 -6.43 5.59
CA THR A 143 17.93 -7.67 5.21
C THR A 143 19.07 -8.03 6.17
N ARG A 144 19.80 -7.03 6.68
CA ARG A 144 20.86 -7.19 7.69
C ARG A 144 20.34 -7.76 9.01
N LEU A 145 19.06 -7.54 9.34
CA LEU A 145 18.43 -8.01 10.58
C LEU A 145 17.39 -9.12 10.34
N GLY A 146 17.12 -9.47 9.08
CA GLY A 146 16.12 -10.48 8.72
C GLY A 146 14.68 -10.12 9.11
N CYS A 147 14.34 -8.83 9.16
CA CYS A 147 13.00 -8.39 9.53
C CYS A 147 12.49 -7.26 8.62
N LYS A 148 11.16 -7.13 8.52
CA LYS A 148 10.50 -5.98 7.88
C LYS A 148 10.16 -4.95 8.95
N ALA A 149 10.53 -3.69 8.71
CA ALA A 149 10.29 -2.56 9.61
C ALA A 149 9.44 -1.50 8.90
N GLY A 150 8.51 -0.89 9.63
CA GLY A 150 7.86 0.35 9.24
C GLY A 150 8.47 1.50 10.02
N ILE A 151 9.02 2.47 9.33
CA ILE A 151 9.55 3.71 9.89
C ILE A 151 8.42 4.73 9.79
N ALA A 152 8.07 5.37 10.89
CA ALA A 152 6.95 6.32 10.91
C ALA A 152 7.31 7.57 11.71
N GLY A 153 7.01 8.72 11.13
CA GLY A 153 7.18 10.01 11.78
C GLY A 153 6.75 11.17 10.89
N PRO A 154 6.45 12.35 11.47
CA PRO A 154 5.93 13.51 10.73
C PRO A 154 6.83 13.95 9.57
N GLU A 155 8.14 13.76 9.68
CA GLU A 155 9.12 14.12 8.66
C GLU A 155 9.03 13.25 7.40
N MET A 156 8.32 12.09 7.49
CA MET A 156 8.07 11.19 6.36
C MET A 156 6.87 11.63 5.50
N PHE A 157 6.01 12.53 5.96
CA PHE A 157 4.97 13.07 5.10
C PHE A 157 5.57 13.83 3.91
N ALA A 158 4.98 13.66 2.74
CA ALA A 158 5.27 14.53 1.62
C ALA A 158 4.74 15.96 1.88
N ASP A 159 5.26 16.94 1.13
CA ASP A 159 4.64 18.26 1.04
C ASP A 159 3.45 18.20 0.06
N ASP A 160 3.62 17.43 -1.01
CA ASP A 160 2.63 17.28 -2.07
C ASP A 160 2.44 15.81 -2.44
N ALA A 161 1.19 15.37 -2.48
CA ALA A 161 0.76 14.12 -3.11
C ALA A 161 0.14 14.47 -4.45
N VAL A 162 0.62 13.87 -5.53
CA VAL A 162 0.18 14.24 -6.89
C VAL A 162 -0.41 13.04 -7.61
N LEU A 163 -1.71 13.08 -7.85
CA LEU A 163 -2.46 12.03 -8.50
C LEU A 163 -2.52 12.27 -10.01
N ILE A 164 -1.96 11.34 -10.81
CA ILE A 164 -1.93 11.42 -12.28
C ILE A 164 -2.42 10.10 -12.87
N PRO A 165 -3.72 9.97 -13.20
CA PRO A 165 -4.29 8.72 -13.71
C PRO A 165 -3.61 8.20 -14.99
N GLU A 166 -3.03 9.09 -15.80
CA GLU A 166 -2.26 8.73 -17.01
C GLU A 166 -1.17 7.69 -16.70
N LEU A 167 -0.49 7.81 -15.55
CA LEU A 167 0.60 6.92 -15.14
C LEU A 167 0.15 5.47 -14.89
N LEU A 168 -1.15 5.24 -14.69
CA LEU A 168 -1.72 3.92 -14.40
C LEU A 168 -2.30 3.24 -15.65
N THR A 169 -2.40 3.93 -16.80
CA THR A 169 -3.06 3.39 -18.00
C THR A 169 -2.39 2.14 -18.56
N GLY A 170 -1.08 2.01 -18.40
CA GLY A 170 -0.29 0.84 -18.79
C GLY A 170 -0.10 -0.21 -17.70
N LEU A 171 -0.72 -0.06 -16.53
CA LEU A 171 -0.48 -0.95 -15.39
C LEU A 171 -0.83 -2.41 -15.73
N PRO A 172 0.09 -3.38 -15.53
CA PRO A 172 -0.20 -4.79 -15.74
C PRO A 172 -1.40 -5.25 -14.90
N VAL A 173 -2.21 -6.17 -15.45
CA VAL A 173 -3.45 -6.63 -14.78
C VAL A 173 -3.18 -7.17 -13.38
N HIS A 174 -2.11 -7.94 -13.22
CA HIS A 174 -1.73 -8.50 -11.91
C HIS A 174 -1.32 -7.41 -10.92
N VAL A 175 -0.55 -6.41 -11.36
CA VAL A 175 -0.14 -5.28 -10.50
C VAL A 175 -1.36 -4.45 -10.09
N PHE A 176 -2.29 -4.19 -11.02
CA PHE A 176 -3.56 -3.54 -10.69
C PHE A 176 -4.33 -4.33 -9.62
N ALA A 177 -4.52 -5.65 -9.84
CA ALA A 177 -5.30 -6.48 -8.93
C ALA A 177 -4.67 -6.55 -7.54
N THR A 178 -3.35 -6.76 -7.45
CA THR A 178 -2.64 -6.84 -6.16
C THR A 178 -2.60 -5.49 -5.46
N SER A 179 -2.33 -4.38 -6.18
CA SER A 179 -2.28 -3.07 -5.54
C SER A 179 -3.66 -2.60 -5.07
N SER A 180 -4.72 -2.72 -5.90
CA SER A 180 -6.06 -2.31 -5.48
C SER A 180 -6.61 -3.20 -4.35
N MET A 181 -6.19 -4.47 -4.29
CA MET A 181 -6.48 -5.36 -3.17
C MET A 181 -5.85 -4.88 -1.87
N ASP A 182 -4.61 -4.39 -1.93
CA ASP A 182 -3.92 -3.78 -0.79
C ASP A 182 -4.70 -2.58 -0.25
N ALA A 183 -5.15 -1.67 -1.13
CA ALA A 183 -6.00 -0.54 -0.73
C ALA A 183 -7.34 -0.99 -0.11
N LEU A 184 -7.94 -2.07 -0.59
CA LEU A 184 -9.15 -2.63 0.01
C LEU A 184 -8.88 -3.13 1.43
N VAL A 185 -7.77 -3.84 1.63
CA VAL A 185 -7.38 -4.34 2.97
C VAL A 185 -7.07 -3.17 3.91
N HIS A 186 -6.32 -2.17 3.47
CA HIS A 186 -6.09 -0.93 4.22
C HIS A 186 -7.40 -0.29 4.69
N SER A 187 -8.38 -0.19 3.78
CA SER A 187 -9.67 0.41 4.08
C SER A 187 -10.49 -0.39 5.08
N VAL A 188 -10.50 -1.72 4.96
CA VAL A 188 -11.24 -2.59 5.86
C VAL A 188 -10.59 -2.65 7.25
N GLU A 189 -9.27 -2.81 7.32
CA GLU A 189 -8.58 -2.83 8.61
C GLU A 189 -8.65 -1.50 9.34
N SER A 190 -8.50 -0.38 8.63
CA SER A 190 -8.65 0.95 9.22
C SER A 190 -10.07 1.22 9.71
N ALA A 191 -11.12 0.71 9.03
CA ALA A 191 -12.50 0.83 9.48
C ALA A 191 -12.77 0.04 10.76
N LEU A 192 -12.19 -1.16 10.88
CA LEU A 192 -12.35 -2.06 12.03
C LEU A 192 -11.42 -1.74 13.20
N SER A 193 -10.40 -0.92 13.01
CA SER A 193 -9.40 -0.59 14.02
C SER A 193 -10.04 0.05 15.27
N PRO A 194 -9.58 -0.28 16.47
CA PRO A 194 -9.97 0.43 17.69
C PRO A 194 -9.55 1.91 17.71
N ASN A 195 -8.60 2.28 16.85
CA ASN A 195 -8.16 3.66 16.66
C ASN A 195 -8.97 4.42 15.60
N ALA A 196 -9.94 3.75 14.94
CA ALA A 196 -10.79 4.37 13.94
C ALA A 196 -11.60 5.54 14.54
N THR A 197 -11.63 6.64 13.82
CA THR A 197 -12.39 7.83 14.19
C THR A 197 -13.53 8.05 13.18
N PRO A 198 -14.52 8.91 13.47
CA PRO A 198 -15.52 9.26 12.47
C PRO A 198 -14.91 9.77 11.14
N TYR A 199 -13.79 10.47 11.23
CA TYR A 199 -13.08 10.99 10.04
C TYR A 199 -12.42 9.86 9.25
N THR A 200 -11.65 8.98 9.90
CA THR A 200 -10.98 7.87 9.18
C THR A 200 -12.00 6.92 8.58
N LYS A 201 -13.10 6.61 9.29
CA LYS A 201 -14.19 5.77 8.78
C LYS A 201 -14.84 6.33 7.52
N MET A 202 -15.01 7.66 7.43
CA MET A 202 -15.54 8.29 6.22
C MET A 202 -14.69 7.96 4.99
N PHE A 203 -13.36 8.03 5.11
CA PHE A 203 -12.43 7.68 4.05
C PHE A 203 -12.39 6.17 3.80
N SER A 204 -12.32 5.34 4.86
CA SER A 204 -12.30 3.88 4.77
C SER A 204 -13.52 3.34 4.02
N TYR A 205 -14.72 3.73 4.43
CA TYR A 205 -15.96 3.26 3.79
C TYR A 205 -16.11 3.77 2.36
N LYS A 206 -15.67 5.01 2.08
CA LYS A 206 -15.69 5.52 0.71
C LYS A 206 -14.72 4.79 -0.20
N ALA A 207 -13.52 4.46 0.27
CA ALA A 207 -12.56 3.65 -0.46
C ALA A 207 -13.10 2.23 -0.72
N ILE A 208 -13.71 1.56 0.28
CA ILE A 208 -14.35 0.25 0.11
C ILE A 208 -15.43 0.31 -0.99
N GLU A 209 -16.32 1.31 -0.94
CA GLU A 209 -17.38 1.50 -1.95
C GLU A 209 -16.79 1.63 -3.37
N MET A 210 -15.77 2.48 -3.51
CA MET A 210 -15.14 2.74 -4.81
C MET A 210 -14.42 1.51 -5.34
N ILE A 211 -13.66 0.79 -4.51
CA ILE A 211 -12.89 -0.38 -4.94
C ILE A 211 -13.82 -1.54 -5.27
N VAL A 212 -14.75 -1.91 -4.37
CA VAL A 212 -15.65 -3.06 -4.59
C VAL A 212 -16.61 -2.78 -5.75
N GLY A 213 -17.19 -1.58 -5.82
CA GLY A 213 -18.02 -1.16 -6.95
C GLY A 213 -17.24 -1.07 -8.26
N GLY A 214 -15.97 -0.67 -8.21
CA GLY A 214 -15.06 -0.68 -9.34
C GLY A 214 -14.78 -2.12 -9.83
N TYR A 215 -14.55 -3.07 -8.92
CA TYR A 215 -14.37 -4.48 -9.26
C TYR A 215 -15.61 -5.07 -9.97
N GLN A 216 -16.83 -4.76 -9.49
CA GLN A 216 -18.06 -5.19 -10.15
C GLN A 216 -18.09 -4.67 -11.60
N LYS A 217 -17.93 -3.35 -11.80
CA LYS A 217 -17.95 -2.73 -13.13
C LYS A 217 -16.89 -3.32 -14.06
N VAL A 218 -15.66 -3.57 -13.57
CA VAL A 218 -14.57 -4.15 -14.35
C VAL A 218 -14.89 -5.60 -14.73
N THR A 219 -15.42 -6.40 -13.80
CA THR A 219 -15.70 -7.83 -14.05
C THR A 219 -16.95 -8.08 -14.86
N GLU A 220 -17.91 -7.16 -14.87
CA GLU A 220 -19.13 -7.20 -15.68
C GLU A 220 -18.89 -6.74 -17.12
N ALA A 221 -17.84 -5.96 -17.38
CA ALA A 221 -17.56 -5.43 -18.71
C ALA A 221 -17.11 -6.48 -19.73
N GLY A 222 -16.67 -7.68 -19.28
CA GLY A 222 -16.25 -8.76 -20.18
C GLY A 222 -15.44 -9.85 -19.46
N GLU A 223 -15.06 -10.85 -20.24
CA GLU A 223 -14.25 -11.98 -19.79
C GLU A 223 -12.83 -11.54 -19.38
N ALA A 224 -12.19 -12.34 -18.54
CA ALA A 224 -10.80 -12.10 -18.11
C ALA A 224 -9.88 -11.98 -19.33
N GLY A 225 -9.13 -10.88 -19.40
CA GLY A 225 -8.21 -10.59 -20.51
C GLY A 225 -8.85 -9.94 -21.75
N SER A 226 -10.18 -9.77 -21.80
CA SER A 226 -10.85 -9.11 -22.93
C SER A 226 -10.48 -7.63 -23.08
N ALA A 227 -10.67 -7.08 -24.28
CA ALA A 227 -10.43 -5.68 -24.57
C ALA A 227 -11.41 -4.77 -23.81
N GLU A 228 -12.68 -5.19 -23.72
CA GLU A 228 -13.75 -4.48 -23.04
C GLU A 228 -13.45 -4.34 -21.53
N ARG A 229 -13.02 -5.43 -20.89
CA ARG A 229 -12.63 -5.43 -19.48
C ARG A 229 -11.41 -4.54 -19.23
N ARG A 230 -10.43 -4.56 -20.13
CA ARG A 230 -9.25 -3.68 -20.07
C ARG A 230 -9.65 -2.21 -20.23
N ALA A 231 -10.51 -1.92 -21.20
CA ALA A 231 -10.99 -0.56 -21.43
C ALA A 231 -11.75 -0.02 -20.22
N LYS A 232 -12.66 -0.82 -19.64
CA LYS A 232 -13.41 -0.43 -18.43
C LYS A 232 -12.48 -0.21 -17.23
N ARG A 233 -11.49 -1.08 -17.04
CA ARG A 233 -10.47 -0.86 -16.00
C ARG A 233 -9.74 0.46 -16.17
N ASN A 234 -9.29 0.75 -17.40
CA ASN A 234 -8.56 2.00 -17.68
C ASN A 234 -9.43 3.24 -17.47
N GLU A 235 -10.71 3.17 -17.82
CA GLU A 235 -11.71 4.24 -17.53
C GLU A 235 -11.82 4.54 -16.03
N LEU A 236 -11.68 3.51 -15.17
CA LEU A 236 -11.85 3.61 -13.72
C LEU A 236 -10.52 3.83 -12.96
N MET A 237 -9.37 3.99 -13.65
CA MET A 237 -8.08 4.18 -12.98
C MET A 237 -8.04 5.40 -12.09
N ASP A 238 -8.72 6.47 -12.47
CA ASP A 238 -8.87 7.65 -11.65
C ASP A 238 -9.59 7.35 -10.32
N ASP A 239 -10.70 6.62 -10.39
CA ASP A 239 -11.46 6.22 -9.20
C ASP A 239 -10.62 5.30 -8.29
N PHE A 240 -9.88 4.34 -8.86
CA PHE A 240 -9.01 3.45 -8.07
C PHE A 240 -7.84 4.20 -7.43
N LEU A 241 -7.27 5.19 -8.11
CA LEU A 241 -6.20 6.01 -7.57
C LEU A 241 -6.69 6.85 -6.38
N ILE A 242 -7.85 7.50 -6.52
CA ILE A 242 -8.48 8.26 -5.43
C ILE A 242 -8.87 7.34 -4.27
N ALA A 243 -9.38 6.12 -4.55
CA ALA A 243 -9.72 5.17 -3.50
C ALA A 243 -8.49 4.70 -2.71
N SER A 244 -7.35 4.51 -3.39
CA SER A 244 -6.06 4.21 -2.74
C SER A 244 -5.60 5.36 -1.85
N ASP A 245 -5.72 6.59 -2.31
CA ASP A 245 -5.41 7.80 -1.54
C ASP A 245 -6.30 7.89 -0.28
N PHE A 246 -7.61 7.66 -0.41
CA PHE A 246 -8.52 7.61 0.74
C PHE A 246 -8.16 6.51 1.73
N ALA A 247 -7.80 5.32 1.23
CA ALA A 247 -7.32 4.22 2.08
C ALA A 247 -6.06 4.64 2.86
N GLY A 248 -5.10 5.30 2.18
CA GLY A 248 -3.89 5.85 2.77
C GLY A 248 -4.17 6.82 3.91
N ILE A 249 -5.00 7.83 3.67
CA ILE A 249 -5.44 8.82 4.67
C ILE A 249 -6.08 8.14 5.88
N ALA A 250 -6.88 7.11 5.66
CA ALA A 250 -7.57 6.41 6.73
C ALA A 250 -6.62 5.60 7.61
N PHE A 251 -5.80 4.73 6.97
CA PHE A 251 -4.95 3.82 7.75
C PHE A 251 -3.74 4.53 8.39
N ASP A 252 -3.28 5.64 7.86
CA ASP A 252 -2.20 6.43 8.48
C ASP A 252 -2.53 6.77 9.95
N THR A 253 -3.77 7.13 10.23
CA THR A 253 -4.24 7.40 11.59
C THR A 253 -4.76 6.16 12.31
N ALA A 254 -5.55 5.30 11.64
CA ALA A 254 -6.21 4.17 12.28
C ALA A 254 -5.33 2.91 12.37
N GLY A 255 -4.34 2.79 11.50
CA GLY A 255 -3.42 1.65 11.44
C GLY A 255 -3.97 0.45 10.66
N CYS A 256 -3.06 -0.42 10.24
CA CYS A 256 -3.33 -1.76 9.74
C CYS A 256 -3.30 -2.78 10.89
N ALA A 257 -3.80 -4.00 10.65
CA ALA A 257 -4.04 -4.99 11.69
C ALA A 257 -3.57 -6.42 11.29
N ALA A 258 -4.35 -7.45 11.63
CA ALA A 258 -3.96 -8.85 11.49
C ALA A 258 -3.75 -9.30 10.05
N VAL A 259 -4.51 -8.78 9.08
CA VAL A 259 -4.30 -9.18 7.67
C VAL A 259 -2.87 -8.86 7.24
N HIS A 260 -2.43 -7.63 7.52
CA HIS A 260 -1.04 -7.22 7.26
C HIS A 260 -0.02 -8.00 8.11
N ALA A 261 -0.29 -8.18 9.41
CA ALA A 261 0.62 -8.90 10.30
C ALA A 261 0.89 -10.34 9.85
N LEU A 262 -0.17 -11.03 9.42
CA LEU A 262 -0.08 -12.41 8.95
C LEU A 262 0.55 -12.49 7.55
N SER A 263 0.18 -11.58 6.66
CA SER A 263 0.68 -11.55 5.27
C SER A 263 2.18 -11.32 5.16
N TYR A 264 2.78 -10.59 6.11
CA TYR A 264 4.22 -10.36 6.14
C TYR A 264 5.05 -11.64 6.21
N GLN A 265 4.50 -12.70 6.82
CA GLN A 265 5.19 -13.99 6.90
C GLN A 265 5.28 -14.66 5.52
N LEU A 266 4.18 -14.61 4.76
CA LEU A 266 4.11 -15.14 3.40
C LEU A 266 4.99 -14.33 2.43
N GLY A 267 4.87 -13.00 2.45
CA GLY A 267 5.68 -12.13 1.62
C GLY A 267 7.18 -12.22 1.92
N GLY A 268 7.55 -12.25 3.21
CA GLY A 268 8.95 -12.29 3.65
C GLY A 268 9.67 -13.61 3.33
N LYS A 269 9.00 -14.74 3.50
CA LYS A 269 9.63 -16.06 3.30
C LYS A 269 9.49 -16.59 1.87
N TYR A 270 8.33 -16.36 1.25
CA TYR A 270 7.99 -16.92 -0.07
C TYR A 270 7.96 -15.88 -1.21
N HIS A 271 8.28 -14.64 -0.90
CA HIS A 271 8.35 -13.53 -1.87
C HIS A 271 7.06 -13.32 -2.68
N VAL A 272 5.92 -13.65 -2.07
CA VAL A 272 4.61 -13.39 -2.66
C VAL A 272 4.35 -11.88 -2.65
N PRO A 273 3.85 -11.28 -3.74
CA PRO A 273 3.53 -9.85 -3.79
C PRO A 273 2.63 -9.43 -2.62
N HIS A 274 2.89 -8.24 -2.07
CA HIS A 274 2.26 -7.78 -0.83
C HIS A 274 0.72 -7.86 -0.86
N GLY A 275 0.08 -7.29 -1.88
CA GLY A 275 -1.39 -7.34 -1.98
C GLY A 275 -1.95 -8.74 -2.23
N GLU A 276 -1.20 -9.65 -2.90
CA GLU A 276 -1.58 -11.06 -3.02
C GLU A 276 -1.47 -11.78 -1.68
N SER A 277 -0.40 -11.49 -0.91
CA SER A 277 -0.23 -12.00 0.46
C SER A 277 -1.36 -11.51 1.39
N ASN A 278 -1.76 -10.25 1.26
CA ASN A 278 -2.89 -9.68 2.00
C ASN A 278 -4.19 -10.41 1.64
N TYR A 279 -4.45 -10.65 0.34
CA TYR A 279 -5.65 -11.35 -0.08
C TYR A 279 -5.71 -12.80 0.44
N ALA A 280 -4.57 -13.49 0.46
CA ALA A 280 -4.51 -14.85 1.01
C ALA A 280 -5.02 -14.93 2.45
N MET A 281 -4.79 -13.89 3.27
CA MET A 281 -5.20 -13.82 4.68
C MET A 281 -6.59 -13.20 4.89
N PHE A 282 -7.03 -12.32 4.00
CA PHE A 282 -8.07 -11.30 4.20
C PHE A 282 -9.37 -11.84 4.81
N THR A 283 -10.09 -12.64 4.06
CA THR A 283 -11.40 -13.14 4.50
C THR A 283 -11.29 -14.19 5.61
N GLY A 284 -10.16 -14.91 5.69
CA GLY A 284 -9.88 -15.82 6.80
C GLY A 284 -9.80 -15.09 8.14
N VAL A 285 -9.12 -13.94 8.17
CA VAL A 285 -9.06 -13.08 9.37
C VAL A 285 -10.45 -12.56 9.72
N LEU A 286 -11.21 -12.04 8.74
CA LEU A 286 -12.56 -11.51 8.99
C LEU A 286 -13.52 -12.58 9.51
N ARG A 287 -13.49 -13.82 8.98
CA ARG A 287 -14.28 -14.95 9.49
C ARG A 287 -13.92 -15.27 10.94
N ASN A 288 -12.64 -15.26 11.28
CA ASN A 288 -12.20 -15.49 12.65
C ASN A 288 -12.59 -14.35 13.61
N TYR A 289 -12.63 -13.09 13.15
CA TYR A 289 -13.21 -12.00 13.93
C TYR A 289 -14.71 -12.25 14.20
N MET A 290 -15.48 -12.66 13.20
CA MET A 290 -16.90 -12.97 13.33
C MET A 290 -17.19 -14.12 14.31
N GLU A 291 -16.31 -15.11 14.41
CA GLU A 291 -16.44 -16.18 15.41
C GLU A 291 -16.27 -15.67 16.86
N ILE A 292 -15.40 -14.66 17.05
CA ILE A 292 -15.13 -14.10 18.38
C ILE A 292 -16.18 -13.05 18.74
N LYS A 293 -16.50 -12.16 17.78
CA LYS A 293 -17.43 -11.05 17.98
C LYS A 293 -18.10 -10.69 16.66
N SER A 294 -19.39 -10.96 16.54
CA SER A 294 -20.16 -10.74 15.32
C SER A 294 -20.96 -9.43 15.31
N ASP A 295 -20.88 -8.64 16.38
CA ASP A 295 -21.56 -7.35 16.54
C ASP A 295 -20.60 -6.16 16.46
N GLY A 296 -21.13 -4.94 16.56
CA GLY A 296 -20.35 -3.70 16.52
C GLY A 296 -19.91 -3.31 15.10
N GLU A 297 -18.69 -2.80 14.96
CA GLU A 297 -18.24 -2.27 13.67
C GLU A 297 -18.16 -3.32 12.57
N ILE A 298 -17.84 -4.57 12.88
CA ILE A 298 -17.81 -5.64 11.87
C ILE A 298 -19.19 -5.92 11.30
N ALA A 299 -20.26 -5.84 12.12
CA ALA A 299 -21.63 -5.96 11.64
C ALA A 299 -22.01 -4.80 10.71
N THR A 300 -21.56 -3.58 11.04
CA THR A 300 -21.73 -2.38 10.19
C THR A 300 -21.02 -2.56 8.85
N LEU A 301 -19.76 -3.02 8.88
CA LEU A 301 -18.98 -3.31 7.68
C LEU A 301 -19.64 -4.37 6.81
N ASN A 302 -20.11 -5.47 7.41
CA ASN A 302 -20.75 -6.57 6.69
C ASN A 302 -22.06 -6.12 6.02
N ALA A 303 -22.87 -5.33 6.72
CA ALA A 303 -24.08 -4.75 6.13
C ALA A 303 -23.77 -3.80 4.97
N PHE A 304 -22.70 -3.02 5.10
CA PHE A 304 -22.25 -2.11 4.04
C PHE A 304 -21.75 -2.87 2.80
N LEU A 305 -20.89 -3.87 2.99
CA LEU A 305 -20.41 -4.74 1.90
C LEU A 305 -21.57 -5.53 1.24
N ALA A 306 -22.49 -6.08 2.04
CA ALA A 306 -23.66 -6.80 1.54
C ALA A 306 -24.55 -5.91 0.65
N ASN A 307 -24.73 -4.64 1.04
CA ASN A 307 -25.46 -3.66 0.22
C ASN A 307 -24.76 -3.40 -1.12
N ILE A 308 -23.43 -3.24 -1.14
CA ILE A 308 -22.67 -3.03 -2.41
C ILE A 308 -22.76 -4.30 -3.28
N LEU A 309 -22.59 -5.47 -2.67
CA LEU A 309 -22.56 -6.76 -3.39
C LEU A 309 -23.95 -7.27 -3.79
N GLY A 310 -25.03 -6.70 -3.25
CA GLY A 310 -26.39 -7.13 -3.49
C GLY A 310 -26.70 -8.51 -2.92
N CYS A 311 -26.23 -8.82 -1.69
CA CYS A 311 -26.38 -10.12 -1.04
C CYS A 311 -26.76 -9.98 0.44
N ASP A 312 -27.07 -11.11 1.08
CA ASP A 312 -27.27 -11.16 2.53
C ASP A 312 -25.93 -11.15 3.29
N THR A 313 -25.96 -10.69 4.54
CA THR A 313 -24.75 -10.52 5.36
C THR A 313 -24.09 -11.85 5.75
N ASP A 314 -24.81 -12.95 5.78
CA ASP A 314 -24.29 -14.28 6.12
C ASP A 314 -23.41 -14.88 5.02
N VAL A 315 -23.57 -14.42 3.77
CA VAL A 315 -22.79 -14.87 2.61
C VAL A 315 -21.81 -13.79 2.08
N VAL A 316 -21.67 -12.67 2.79
CA VAL A 316 -20.95 -11.49 2.30
C VAL A 316 -19.48 -11.77 1.92
N TYR A 317 -18.78 -12.58 2.73
CA TYR A 317 -17.38 -12.92 2.45
C TYR A 317 -17.23 -13.90 1.28
N ASP A 318 -18.20 -14.82 1.09
CA ASP A 318 -18.21 -15.70 -0.08
C ASP A 318 -18.40 -14.88 -1.36
N ARG A 319 -19.35 -13.94 -1.37
CA ARG A 319 -19.61 -13.04 -2.50
C ARG A 319 -18.44 -12.11 -2.79
N LEU A 320 -17.79 -11.62 -1.74
CA LEU A 320 -16.58 -10.80 -1.90
C LEU A 320 -15.45 -11.61 -2.52
N GLU A 321 -15.19 -12.84 -2.06
CA GLU A 321 -14.19 -13.73 -2.64
C GLU A 321 -14.52 -14.10 -4.10
N GLU A 322 -15.78 -14.42 -4.41
CA GLU A 322 -16.21 -14.69 -5.79
C GLU A 322 -15.92 -13.51 -6.72
N LEU A 323 -16.13 -12.29 -6.25
CA LEU A 323 -15.84 -11.08 -7.02
C LEU A 323 -14.33 -10.89 -7.22
N ILE A 324 -13.55 -10.95 -6.14
CA ILE A 324 -12.11 -10.72 -6.19
C ILE A 324 -11.42 -11.83 -6.99
N ASN A 325 -11.86 -13.08 -6.89
CA ASN A 325 -11.31 -14.21 -7.63
C ASN A 325 -11.41 -14.06 -9.16
N LYS A 326 -12.32 -13.24 -9.65
CA LYS A 326 -12.37 -12.89 -11.08
C LYS A 326 -11.21 -11.99 -11.52
N LEU A 327 -10.50 -11.34 -10.58
CA LEU A 327 -9.37 -10.44 -10.83
C LEU A 327 -8.05 -11.05 -10.36
N LEU A 328 -8.06 -11.63 -9.17
CA LEU A 328 -6.90 -12.23 -8.50
C LEU A 328 -7.36 -13.53 -7.83
N PRO A 329 -7.14 -14.70 -8.44
CA PRO A 329 -7.53 -15.98 -7.85
C PRO A 329 -6.85 -16.21 -6.51
N LYS A 330 -7.64 -16.50 -5.46
CA LYS A 330 -7.13 -16.86 -4.14
C LYS A 330 -6.51 -18.23 -4.16
N LYS A 331 -5.35 -18.38 -3.55
CA LYS A 331 -4.64 -19.65 -3.39
C LYS A 331 -4.58 -20.03 -1.92
N ALA A 332 -4.59 -21.33 -1.64
CA ALA A 332 -4.27 -21.85 -0.33
C ALA A 332 -2.77 -21.67 -0.04
N LEU A 333 -2.40 -21.59 1.26
CA LEU A 333 -1.00 -21.31 1.61
C LEU A 333 -0.02 -22.37 1.11
N HIS A 334 -0.43 -23.65 1.07
CA HIS A 334 0.42 -24.72 0.53
C HIS A 334 0.75 -24.55 -0.96
N GLU A 335 -0.12 -23.87 -1.74
CA GLU A 335 0.12 -23.59 -3.17
C GLU A 335 1.26 -22.58 -3.38
N TYR A 336 1.60 -21.79 -2.35
CA TYR A 336 2.79 -20.94 -2.33
C TYR A 336 4.04 -21.68 -1.84
N GLY A 337 3.93 -22.97 -1.49
CA GLY A 337 5.02 -23.77 -0.97
C GLY A 337 5.14 -23.74 0.57
N VAL A 338 4.21 -23.10 1.27
CA VAL A 338 4.16 -23.08 2.74
C VAL A 338 4.00 -24.51 3.28
N THR A 339 4.79 -24.87 4.28
CA THR A 339 4.71 -26.17 4.94
C THR A 339 3.91 -26.09 6.25
N ARG A 340 3.53 -27.24 6.83
CA ARG A 340 2.83 -27.24 8.14
C ARG A 340 3.72 -26.76 9.28
N GLU A 341 5.02 -26.99 9.18
CA GLU A 341 6.01 -26.48 10.11
C GLU A 341 6.09 -24.96 10.09
N ASP A 342 5.97 -24.37 8.89
CA ASP A 342 5.96 -22.91 8.73
C ASP A 342 4.78 -22.26 9.45
N LEU A 343 3.62 -22.92 9.56
CA LEU A 343 2.45 -22.33 10.21
C LEU A 343 2.73 -22.01 11.69
N LEU A 344 3.49 -22.87 12.36
CA LEU A 344 3.90 -22.67 13.76
C LEU A 344 4.90 -21.50 13.86
N GLU A 345 5.92 -21.50 12.99
CA GLU A 345 6.90 -20.42 12.92
C GLU A 345 6.20 -19.06 12.62
N PHE A 346 5.28 -19.04 11.67
CA PHE A 346 4.55 -17.83 11.30
C PHE A 346 3.73 -17.30 12.47
N ALA A 347 2.99 -18.18 13.17
CA ALA A 347 2.20 -17.75 14.33
C ALA A 347 3.08 -17.18 15.44
N GLU A 348 4.22 -17.81 15.75
CA GLU A 348 5.18 -17.31 16.73
C GLU A 348 5.75 -15.94 16.32
N ARG A 349 6.17 -15.80 15.05
CA ARG A 349 6.73 -14.54 14.53
C ARG A 349 5.71 -13.42 14.53
N VAL A 350 4.45 -13.69 14.19
CA VAL A 350 3.38 -12.68 14.26
C VAL A 350 3.26 -12.16 15.70
N MET A 351 3.19 -13.05 16.68
CA MET A 351 3.00 -12.67 18.08
C MET A 351 4.20 -11.95 18.68
N THR A 352 5.41 -12.25 18.21
CA THR A 352 6.65 -11.68 18.79
C THR A 352 7.15 -10.44 18.06
N THR A 353 6.85 -10.29 16.77
CA THR A 353 7.44 -9.19 15.96
C THR A 353 6.42 -8.20 15.39
N GLN A 354 5.12 -8.51 15.41
CA GLN A 354 4.09 -7.69 14.77
C GLN A 354 3.13 -7.00 15.77
N GLU A 355 3.59 -6.75 17.00
CA GLU A 355 2.79 -6.09 18.05
C GLU A 355 2.17 -4.78 17.56
N ARG A 356 2.92 -3.99 16.78
CA ARG A 356 2.45 -2.71 16.24
C ARG A 356 1.17 -2.84 15.39
N LEU A 357 1.04 -3.93 14.64
CA LEU A 357 -0.14 -4.23 13.84
C LEU A 357 -1.21 -4.94 14.66
N MET A 358 -0.83 -5.95 15.43
CA MET A 358 -1.75 -6.77 16.19
C MET A 358 -2.57 -6.00 17.24
N ARG A 359 -2.03 -4.92 17.79
CA ARG A 359 -2.77 -4.04 18.73
C ARG A 359 -3.94 -3.29 18.09
N ASN A 360 -3.99 -3.21 16.76
CA ASN A 360 -5.05 -2.53 16.00
C ASN A 360 -6.17 -3.49 15.56
N ASN A 361 -6.14 -4.75 16.00
CA ASN A 361 -7.17 -5.72 15.67
C ASN A 361 -8.54 -5.32 16.22
N PHE A 362 -9.59 -5.59 15.46
CA PHE A 362 -10.99 -5.42 15.88
C PHE A 362 -11.28 -6.13 17.21
N VAL A 363 -10.75 -7.34 17.36
CA VAL A 363 -10.71 -8.11 18.60
C VAL A 363 -9.31 -8.67 18.80
N PRO A 364 -8.82 -8.81 20.04
CA PRO A 364 -7.53 -9.43 20.31
C PRO A 364 -7.47 -10.85 19.74
N LEU A 365 -6.35 -11.19 19.10
CA LEU A 365 -6.04 -12.54 18.63
C LEU A 365 -4.84 -13.05 19.43
N ASP A 366 -4.99 -14.20 20.07
CA ASP A 366 -3.89 -14.93 20.71
C ASP A 366 -3.17 -15.86 19.72
N TYR A 367 -2.12 -16.51 20.20
CA TYR A 367 -1.33 -17.44 19.39
C TYR A 367 -2.19 -18.55 18.78
N ASP A 368 -3.07 -19.17 19.57
CA ASP A 368 -3.90 -20.29 19.12
C ASP A 368 -4.85 -19.86 18.00
N ARG A 369 -5.40 -18.64 18.10
CA ARG A 369 -6.27 -18.09 17.07
C ARG A 369 -5.49 -17.75 15.80
N VAL A 370 -4.30 -17.17 15.92
CA VAL A 370 -3.44 -16.89 14.75
C VAL A 370 -3.04 -18.20 14.06
N LEU A 371 -2.65 -19.21 14.82
CA LEU A 371 -2.34 -20.54 14.27
C LEU A 371 -3.55 -21.21 13.61
N LYS A 372 -4.75 -21.04 14.20
CA LYS A 372 -6.00 -21.52 13.58
C LYS A 372 -6.22 -20.86 12.22
N ILE A 373 -6.07 -19.53 12.12
CA ILE A 373 -6.24 -18.80 10.85
C ILE A 373 -5.28 -19.38 9.79
N PHE A 374 -3.99 -19.50 10.08
CA PHE A 374 -3.04 -20.09 9.14
C PHE A 374 -3.39 -21.53 8.75
N THR A 375 -3.88 -22.33 9.70
CA THR A 375 -4.29 -23.71 9.46
C THR A 375 -5.50 -23.83 8.55
N GLU A 376 -6.47 -22.94 8.70
CA GLU A 376 -7.68 -22.87 7.86
C GLU A 376 -7.37 -22.41 6.42
N LEU A 377 -6.33 -21.62 6.26
CA LEU A 377 -5.89 -21.10 4.96
C LEU A 377 -4.86 -22.00 4.26
N TYR A 378 -4.38 -23.06 4.94
CA TYR A 378 -3.39 -24.00 4.42
C TYR A 378 -3.99 -24.97 3.41
#